data_412d67cf59f1302aaf259403dfec9064
#
_entry.id   412d67cf59f1302aaf259403dfec9064
#
_cell.length_a   1.000
_cell.length_b   1.000
_cell.length_c   1.000
_cell.angle_alpha   90.00
_cell.angle_beta   90.00
_cell.angle_gamma   90.00
#
_symmetry.space_group_name_H-M   'P 1'
#
loop_
_entity.id
_entity.type
_entity.pdbx_description
1 polymer ?
#
loop_
_entity_poly.entity_id
_entity_poly.type
_entity_poly.pdbx_seq_one_letter_code
_entity_poly.pdbx_strand_id
1 'polypeptide(L)'
;MRNMRKLCLWALLLACSGASWWIAAADTGRRDEETETFVRGFVRFLAYHEAGHMLMGQIADLNNHPDWSAADREDYADKFATILLQPDPDDANGMDEIVSAVAGWLQVEPSILEDQPHAPPQQRAYDILCLVYGSDPASFAMFEEVLDPSSDCTGLYREMREDIDGVFRDFSGEMGKTVNIVYGPPSGGMEAARSFLVDSGVAEDLKDDLEAEFYLTHRTTIQAMSCAGKAKPDTFYSDRVRAQNPDDDHFVITLCYEMIDARLKYGMRGFEDEGGEE
;
A
#
# COMPACT_ATOMS: atom_id res chain seq x y z
N MET A 1 30.96 2.04 -3.19
CA MET A 1 30.17 2.49 -2.03
C MET A 1 28.67 2.27 -2.20
N ARG A 2 28.11 2.27 -3.43
CA ARG A 2 26.67 2.04 -3.71
C ARG A 2 26.19 0.59 -3.39
N ASN A 3 27.06 -0.41 -3.53
CA ASN A 3 26.70 -1.83 -3.30
C ASN A 3 26.71 -2.24 -1.81
N MET A 4 27.43 -1.53 -0.95
CA MET A 4 27.43 -1.82 0.49
C MET A 4 26.15 -1.38 1.19
N ARG A 5 25.45 -0.32 0.70
CA ARG A 5 24.18 0.15 1.27
C ARG A 5 23.03 -0.84 1.02
N LYS A 6 23.04 -1.53 -0.13
CA LYS A 6 22.04 -2.58 -0.43
C LYS A 6 22.12 -3.78 0.53
N LEU A 7 23.34 -4.18 0.91
CA LEU A 7 23.57 -5.27 1.86
C LEU A 7 23.08 -4.94 3.28
N CYS A 8 23.16 -3.67 3.71
CA CYS A 8 22.65 -3.26 5.03
C CYS A 8 21.12 -3.29 5.12
N LEU A 9 20.40 -2.91 4.03
CA LEU A 9 18.94 -3.00 4.00
C LEU A 9 18.47 -4.45 4.24
N TRP A 10 19.15 -5.40 3.59
CA TRP A 10 18.87 -6.83 3.73
C TRP A 10 19.18 -7.36 5.14
N ALA A 11 20.25 -6.87 5.77
CA ALA A 11 20.63 -7.29 7.11
C ALA A 11 19.66 -6.80 8.20
N LEU A 12 19.04 -5.62 8.02
CA LEU A 12 18.05 -5.08 8.97
C LEU A 12 16.71 -5.81 8.89
N LEU A 13 16.24 -6.15 7.70
CA LEU A 13 15.02 -6.96 7.50
C LEU A 13 15.19 -8.37 8.11
N LEU A 14 16.41 -8.91 8.11
CA LEU A 14 16.74 -10.21 8.73
C LEU A 14 16.95 -10.13 10.25
N ALA A 15 17.34 -8.97 10.80
CA ALA A 15 17.59 -8.81 12.23
C ALA A 15 16.30 -8.65 13.06
N CYS A 16 15.21 -8.16 12.48
CA CYS A 16 13.90 -8.10 13.13
C CYS A 16 13.22 -9.47 13.27
N SER A 17 13.63 -10.48 12.49
CA SER A 17 13.15 -11.86 12.60
C SER A 17 13.95 -12.73 13.57
N GLY A 18 14.44 -12.17 14.69
CA GLY A 18 15.27 -12.84 15.66
C GLY A 18 14.66 -14.08 16.29
N ALA A 19 14.78 -15.23 15.65
CA ALA A 19 14.61 -16.54 16.27
C ALA A 19 15.42 -17.62 15.55
N SER A 20 16.19 -18.29 16.36
CA SER A 20 17.14 -19.37 16.09
C SER A 20 16.59 -20.49 15.21
N TRP A 21 17.26 -20.80 14.14
CA TRP A 21 17.10 -21.94 13.26
C TRP A 21 17.43 -23.24 14.00
N TRP A 22 16.48 -24.13 14.13
CA TRP A 22 16.58 -25.62 14.19
C TRP A 22 15.23 -26.19 14.61
N ILE A 23 14.41 -26.66 13.66
CA ILE A 23 13.56 -27.88 13.75
C ILE A 23 12.74 -27.97 12.44
N ALA A 24 13.04 -28.97 11.61
CA ALA A 24 12.53 -29.14 10.26
C ALA A 24 11.14 -29.82 10.14
N ALA A 25 10.26 -29.74 11.12
CA ALA A 25 8.93 -30.41 11.08
C ALA A 25 7.75 -29.53 11.56
N ALA A 26 8.00 -28.27 11.96
CA ALA A 26 6.94 -27.31 12.36
C ALA A 26 6.79 -26.15 11.35
N ASP A 27 7.43 -26.28 10.20
CA ASP A 27 7.80 -25.15 9.32
C ASP A 27 6.69 -24.70 8.34
N THR A 28 5.75 -25.55 7.97
CA THR A 28 4.72 -25.18 6.98
C THR A 28 3.70 -24.19 7.52
N GLY A 29 3.23 -24.36 8.74
CA GLY A 29 2.22 -23.46 9.33
C GLY A 29 2.78 -22.06 9.63
N ARG A 30 4.05 -21.97 10.02
CA ARG A 30 4.71 -20.69 10.31
C ARG A 30 5.03 -19.89 9.04
N ARG A 31 5.45 -20.59 7.98
CA ARG A 31 5.67 -19.96 6.67
C ARG A 31 4.37 -19.41 6.07
N ASP A 32 3.28 -20.12 6.26
CA ASP A 32 1.96 -19.68 5.80
C ASP A 32 1.56 -18.39 6.53
N GLU A 33 1.74 -18.29 7.85
CA GLU A 33 1.43 -17.11 8.65
C GLU A 33 2.31 -15.90 8.28
N GLU A 34 3.61 -16.08 8.11
CA GLU A 34 4.54 -15.02 7.67
C GLU A 34 4.19 -14.52 6.26
N THR A 35 3.84 -15.44 5.35
CA THR A 35 3.39 -15.09 3.99
C THR A 35 2.06 -14.32 4.03
N GLU A 36 1.11 -14.76 4.82
CA GLU A 36 -0.19 -14.07 4.95
C GLU A 36 -0.02 -12.66 5.54
N THR A 37 0.81 -12.49 6.56
CA THR A 37 1.14 -11.18 7.14
C THR A 37 1.77 -10.27 6.10
N PHE A 38 2.76 -10.77 5.35
CA PHE A 38 3.39 -10.02 4.27
C PHE A 38 2.38 -9.61 3.19
N VAL A 39 1.57 -10.56 2.71
CA VAL A 39 0.59 -10.28 1.65
C VAL A 39 -0.46 -9.29 2.14
N ARG A 40 -0.93 -9.43 3.40
CA ARG A 40 -1.89 -8.50 3.99
C ARG A 40 -1.35 -7.07 4.03
N GLY A 41 -0.16 -6.86 4.54
CA GLY A 41 0.44 -5.52 4.64
C GLY A 41 0.63 -4.89 3.26
N PHE A 42 1.14 -5.64 2.28
CA PHE A 42 1.32 -5.12 0.93
C PHE A 42 -0.01 -4.85 0.21
N VAL A 43 -1.00 -5.74 0.32
CA VAL A 43 -2.35 -5.57 -0.22
C VAL A 43 -3.05 -4.36 0.40
N ARG A 44 -2.92 -4.19 1.72
CA ARG A 44 -3.47 -3.04 2.43
C ARG A 44 -2.85 -1.74 1.93
N PHE A 45 -1.53 -1.69 1.83
CA PHE A 45 -0.84 -0.51 1.29
C PHE A 45 -1.35 -0.13 -0.11
N LEU A 46 -1.45 -1.10 -1.02
CA LEU A 46 -1.95 -0.85 -2.38
C LEU A 46 -3.41 -0.40 -2.38
N ALA A 47 -4.27 -0.94 -1.51
CA ALA A 47 -5.66 -0.52 -1.42
C ALA A 47 -5.77 0.94 -0.95
N TYR A 48 -4.95 1.38 0.00
CA TYR A 48 -4.89 2.77 0.46
C TYR A 48 -4.23 3.70 -0.56
N HIS A 49 -3.26 3.23 -1.33
CA HIS A 49 -2.72 3.96 -2.47
C HIS A 49 -3.82 4.29 -3.50
N GLU A 50 -4.66 3.32 -3.85
CA GLU A 50 -5.78 3.54 -4.76
C GLU A 50 -6.85 4.48 -4.17
N ALA A 51 -7.03 4.46 -2.86
CA ALA A 51 -7.87 5.43 -2.17
C ALA A 51 -7.30 6.86 -2.28
N GLY A 52 -5.99 7.00 -2.25
CA GLY A 52 -5.30 8.27 -2.53
C GLY A 52 -5.66 8.82 -3.91
N HIS A 53 -5.60 8.00 -4.95
CA HIS A 53 -6.03 8.40 -6.30
C HIS A 53 -7.51 8.81 -6.35
N MET A 54 -8.38 8.06 -5.69
CA MET A 54 -9.80 8.36 -5.62
C MET A 54 -10.06 9.71 -4.94
N LEU A 55 -9.40 9.98 -3.81
CA LEU A 55 -9.54 11.25 -3.10
C LEU A 55 -9.02 12.43 -3.91
N MET A 56 -7.87 12.29 -4.57
CA MET A 56 -7.38 13.32 -5.50
C MET A 56 -8.41 13.64 -6.59
N GLY A 57 -9.08 12.61 -7.12
CA GLY A 57 -10.15 12.78 -8.10
C GLY A 57 -11.31 13.61 -7.55
N GLN A 58 -11.70 13.38 -6.29
CA GLN A 58 -12.77 14.14 -5.64
C GLN A 58 -12.36 15.60 -5.34
N ILE A 59 -11.11 15.83 -4.92
CA ILE A 59 -10.57 17.19 -4.70
C ILE A 59 -10.53 17.98 -6.01
N ALA A 60 -10.06 17.37 -7.09
CA ALA A 60 -9.98 18.02 -8.40
C ALA A 60 -11.35 18.52 -8.86
N ASP A 61 -12.42 17.78 -8.58
CA ASP A 61 -13.79 18.18 -8.91
C ASP A 61 -14.26 19.38 -8.09
N LEU A 62 -13.86 19.49 -6.82
CA LEU A 62 -14.30 20.57 -5.94
C LEU A 62 -13.53 21.88 -6.15
N ASN A 63 -12.24 21.80 -6.38
CA ASN A 63 -11.35 22.96 -6.28
C ASN A 63 -10.75 23.40 -7.62
N ASN A 64 -11.09 22.80 -8.77
CA ASN A 64 -10.40 23.06 -10.05
C ASN A 64 -8.88 22.98 -9.90
N HIS A 65 -8.39 22.01 -9.14
CA HIS A 65 -6.97 21.88 -8.82
C HIS A 65 -6.12 21.75 -10.09
N PRO A 66 -4.92 22.38 -10.09
CA PRO A 66 -4.05 22.37 -11.25
C PRO A 66 -3.71 20.94 -11.65
N ASP A 67 -3.41 20.78 -12.93
CA ASP A 67 -3.01 19.53 -13.57
C ASP A 67 -1.79 18.92 -12.87
N TRP A 68 -2.03 18.11 -11.85
CA TRP A 68 -0.97 17.26 -11.33
C TRP A 68 -0.47 16.35 -12.44
N SER A 69 0.83 16.27 -12.62
CA SER A 69 1.41 15.28 -13.53
C SER A 69 1.02 13.86 -13.06
N ALA A 70 1.11 12.90 -13.94
CA ALA A 70 0.85 11.52 -13.55
C ALA A 70 1.82 11.05 -12.46
N ALA A 71 3.08 11.50 -12.51
CA ALA A 71 4.09 11.19 -11.49
C ALA A 71 3.75 11.81 -10.12
N ASP A 72 3.27 13.05 -10.08
CA ASP A 72 2.87 13.70 -8.83
C ASP A 72 1.71 12.96 -8.16
N ARG A 73 0.77 12.43 -8.95
CA ARG A 73 -0.36 11.64 -8.43
C ARG A 73 0.07 10.34 -7.81
N GLU A 74 1.02 9.64 -8.42
CA GLU A 74 1.56 8.39 -7.88
C GLU A 74 2.34 8.63 -6.58
N ASP A 75 3.18 9.67 -6.56
CA ASP A 75 3.93 10.07 -5.38
C ASP A 75 2.99 10.48 -4.23
N TYR A 76 1.95 11.24 -4.53
CA TYR A 76 0.94 11.62 -3.53
C TYR A 76 0.18 10.39 -3.00
N ALA A 77 -0.23 9.46 -3.86
CA ALA A 77 -0.96 8.27 -3.45
C ALA A 77 -0.12 7.37 -2.53
N ASP A 78 1.18 7.22 -2.79
CA ASP A 78 2.10 6.51 -1.89
C ASP A 78 2.24 7.19 -0.53
N LYS A 79 2.44 8.50 -0.53
CA LYS A 79 2.55 9.29 0.70
C LYS A 79 1.25 9.27 1.50
N PHE A 80 0.10 9.39 0.82
CA PHE A 80 -1.21 9.26 1.43
C PHE A 80 -1.39 7.90 2.13
N ALA A 81 -1.12 6.80 1.41
CA ALA A 81 -1.19 5.46 1.99
C ALA A 81 -0.27 5.32 3.21
N THR A 82 0.95 5.83 3.12
CA THR A 82 1.92 5.78 4.23
C THR A 82 1.44 6.54 5.46
N ILE A 83 0.86 7.74 5.29
CA ILE A 83 0.37 8.55 6.41
C ILE A 83 -0.84 7.92 7.08
N LEU A 84 -1.78 7.35 6.31
CA LEU A 84 -2.96 6.68 6.89
C LEU A 84 -2.62 5.35 7.57
N LEU A 85 -1.62 4.65 7.05
CA LEU A 85 -1.14 3.40 7.63
C LEU A 85 0.03 3.60 8.60
N GLN A 86 0.24 4.85 9.06
CA GLN A 86 1.29 5.17 10.02
C GLN A 86 1.19 4.24 11.24
N PRO A 87 2.18 3.39 11.51
CA PRO A 87 2.10 2.48 12.65
C PRO A 87 2.23 3.24 13.96
N ASP A 88 1.47 2.81 14.97
CA ASP A 88 1.80 3.16 16.34
C ASP A 88 3.13 2.47 16.69
N PRO A 89 4.12 3.17 17.26
CA PRO A 89 5.40 2.58 17.62
C PRO A 89 5.31 1.36 18.53
N ASP A 90 4.24 1.28 19.33
CA ASP A 90 3.97 0.16 20.23
C ASP A 90 3.15 -0.97 19.58
N ASP A 91 2.68 -0.78 18.33
CA ASP A 91 1.94 -1.78 17.57
C ASP A 91 2.85 -2.58 16.62
N ALA A 92 3.21 -3.77 17.04
CA ALA A 92 4.03 -4.67 16.22
C ALA A 92 3.35 -5.05 14.90
N ASN A 93 2.01 -5.16 14.84
CA ASN A 93 1.30 -5.52 13.63
C ASN A 93 1.35 -4.37 12.60
N GLY A 94 1.17 -3.12 13.04
CA GLY A 94 1.31 -1.96 12.17
C GLY A 94 2.72 -1.83 11.59
N MET A 95 3.75 -2.16 12.38
CA MET A 95 5.13 -2.22 11.88
C MET A 95 5.33 -3.31 10.83
N ASP A 96 4.79 -4.50 11.05
CA ASP A 96 4.88 -5.61 10.09
C ASP A 96 4.18 -5.24 8.77
N GLU A 97 3.08 -4.51 8.81
CA GLU A 97 2.38 -4.04 7.61
C GLU A 97 3.21 -3.03 6.79
N ILE A 98 3.83 -2.05 7.44
CA ILE A 98 4.72 -1.09 6.75
C ILE A 98 5.97 -1.77 6.21
N VAL A 99 6.61 -2.66 6.97
CA VAL A 99 7.75 -3.44 6.49
C VAL A 99 7.34 -4.30 5.30
N SER A 100 6.14 -4.86 5.31
CA SER A 100 5.58 -5.64 4.20
C SER A 100 5.36 -4.79 2.94
N ALA A 101 4.88 -3.55 3.10
CA ALA A 101 4.74 -2.61 1.98
C ALA A 101 6.09 -2.29 1.34
N VAL A 102 7.11 -1.97 2.15
CA VAL A 102 8.49 -1.73 1.71
C VAL A 102 9.07 -2.96 0.99
N ALA A 103 8.97 -4.13 1.61
CA ALA A 103 9.45 -5.38 1.04
C ALA A 103 8.71 -5.74 -0.26
N GLY A 104 7.41 -5.47 -0.33
CA GLY A 104 6.61 -5.66 -1.53
C GLY A 104 7.11 -4.82 -2.70
N TRP A 105 7.44 -3.54 -2.48
CA TRP A 105 8.02 -2.68 -3.52
C TRP A 105 9.41 -3.15 -3.95
N LEU A 106 10.25 -3.58 -3.02
CA LEU A 106 11.59 -4.08 -3.35
C LEU A 106 11.56 -5.36 -4.20
N GLN A 107 10.45 -6.10 -4.20
CA GLN A 107 10.25 -7.28 -5.05
C GLN A 107 9.67 -6.98 -6.43
N VAL A 108 9.23 -5.74 -6.69
CA VAL A 108 8.73 -5.36 -8.01
C VAL A 108 9.91 -5.22 -8.98
N GLU A 109 9.86 -5.97 -10.08
CA GLU A 109 10.85 -5.85 -11.14
C GLU A 109 10.80 -4.45 -11.76
N PRO A 110 11.93 -3.71 -11.80
CA PRO A 110 11.93 -2.34 -12.33
C PRO A 110 11.40 -2.22 -13.77
N SER A 111 11.60 -3.25 -14.59
CA SER A 111 11.11 -3.29 -15.98
C SER A 111 9.59 -3.25 -16.10
N ILE A 112 8.86 -3.65 -15.07
CA ILE A 112 7.39 -3.57 -15.04
C ILE A 112 6.91 -2.12 -15.01
N LEU A 113 7.73 -1.21 -14.47
CA LEU A 113 7.43 0.20 -14.28
C LEU A 113 8.11 1.14 -15.30
N GLU A 114 8.92 0.63 -16.24
CA GLU A 114 9.71 1.46 -17.17
C GLU A 114 8.86 2.46 -17.98
N ASP A 115 7.63 2.09 -18.35
CA ASP A 115 6.70 2.94 -19.10
C ASP A 115 5.58 3.55 -18.19
N GLN A 116 5.74 3.51 -16.88
CA GLN A 116 4.76 4.00 -15.92
C GLN A 116 5.22 5.34 -15.33
N PRO A 117 4.29 6.19 -14.88
CA PRO A 117 4.63 7.45 -14.22
C PRO A 117 5.19 7.26 -12.79
N HIS A 118 5.31 6.04 -12.33
CA HIS A 118 5.78 5.73 -10.97
C HIS A 118 7.27 5.97 -10.78
N ALA A 119 7.65 6.36 -9.59
CA ALA A 119 9.04 6.32 -9.16
C ALA A 119 9.56 4.86 -9.16
N PRO A 120 10.88 4.65 -9.32
CA PRO A 120 11.47 3.32 -9.18
C PRO A 120 11.08 2.64 -7.87
N PRO A 121 10.88 1.31 -7.84
CA PRO A 121 10.46 0.58 -6.64
C PRO A 121 11.31 0.87 -5.41
N GLN A 122 12.63 0.99 -5.59
CA GLN A 122 13.56 1.31 -4.51
C GLN A 122 13.37 2.73 -3.96
N GLN A 123 12.93 3.68 -4.80
CA GLN A 123 12.62 5.03 -4.36
C GLN A 123 11.33 5.04 -3.57
N ARG A 124 10.29 4.36 -4.04
CA ARG A 124 9.01 4.22 -3.32
C ARG A 124 9.22 3.60 -1.94
N ALA A 125 9.98 2.49 -1.86
CA ALA A 125 10.33 1.86 -0.59
C ALA A 125 11.08 2.81 0.35
N TYR A 126 12.01 3.62 -0.19
CA TYR A 126 12.75 4.62 0.56
C TYR A 126 11.83 5.72 1.10
N ASP A 127 10.93 6.25 0.27
CA ASP A 127 10.04 7.35 0.63
C ASP A 127 9.05 6.91 1.73
N ILE A 128 8.55 5.67 1.69
CA ILE A 128 7.74 5.09 2.77
C ILE A 128 8.53 5.10 4.09
N LEU A 129 9.76 4.56 4.09
CA LEU A 129 10.60 4.52 5.29
C LEU A 129 10.93 5.93 5.80
N CYS A 130 11.18 6.88 4.91
CA CYS A 130 11.47 8.26 5.26
C CYS A 130 10.26 8.94 5.94
N LEU A 131 9.05 8.71 5.44
CA LEU A 131 7.83 9.24 6.06
C LEU A 131 7.57 8.61 7.44
N VAL A 132 7.72 7.30 7.57
CA VAL A 132 7.54 6.62 8.87
C VAL A 132 8.58 7.12 9.88
N TYR A 133 9.86 7.15 9.50
CA TYR A 133 10.92 7.70 10.36
C TYR A 133 10.67 9.17 10.72
N GLY A 134 10.23 9.96 9.73
CA GLY A 134 9.98 11.39 9.91
C GLY A 134 8.87 11.72 10.90
N SER A 135 7.93 10.80 11.12
CA SER A 135 6.83 10.98 12.06
C SER A 135 7.30 10.95 13.52
N ASP A 136 8.17 10.03 13.87
CA ASP A 136 8.81 9.90 15.18
C ASP A 136 10.21 9.27 15.06
N PRO A 137 11.26 10.08 14.82
CA PRO A 137 12.61 9.56 14.65
C PRO A 137 13.14 8.76 15.84
N ALA A 138 12.63 9.03 17.05
CA ALA A 138 13.09 8.31 18.25
C ALA A 138 12.52 6.89 18.30
N SER A 139 11.25 6.74 18.00
CA SER A 139 10.57 5.44 17.99
C SER A 139 10.97 4.58 16.79
N PHE A 140 11.22 5.20 15.64
CA PHE A 140 11.60 4.51 14.40
C PHE A 140 13.11 4.58 14.09
N ALA A 141 13.95 4.74 15.12
CA ALA A 141 15.41 4.87 14.97
C ALA A 141 16.07 3.69 14.22
N MET A 142 15.42 2.51 14.17
CA MET A 142 15.90 1.36 13.38
C MET A 142 16.04 1.66 11.89
N PHE A 143 15.31 2.65 11.36
CA PHE A 143 15.40 3.02 9.94
C PHE A 143 16.52 4.04 9.65
N GLU A 144 17.14 4.66 10.68
CA GLU A 144 18.19 5.67 10.48
C GLU A 144 19.38 5.15 9.69
N GLU A 145 19.75 3.87 9.87
CA GLU A 145 20.91 3.29 9.19
C GLU A 145 20.70 3.12 7.67
N VAL A 146 19.46 3.04 7.21
CA VAL A 146 19.14 2.84 5.79
C VAL A 146 18.76 4.12 5.08
N LEU A 147 18.42 5.16 5.82
CA LEU A 147 18.07 6.47 5.29
C LEU A 147 19.35 7.31 5.01
N ASP A 148 19.25 8.21 4.04
CA ASP A 148 20.33 9.16 3.79
C ASP A 148 20.31 10.25 4.88
N PRO A 149 21.42 10.44 5.62
CA PRO A 149 21.48 11.45 6.69
C PRO A 149 21.22 12.90 6.22
N SER A 150 21.28 13.14 4.91
CA SER A 150 20.97 14.45 4.33
C SER A 150 19.48 14.62 3.99
N SER A 151 18.66 13.57 4.11
CA SER A 151 17.23 13.62 3.83
C SER A 151 16.47 14.28 4.99
N ASP A 152 15.64 15.25 4.67
CA ASP A 152 14.73 15.88 5.65
C ASP A 152 13.43 15.09 5.76
N CYS A 153 13.50 13.88 6.31
CA CYS A 153 12.33 13.01 6.48
C CYS A 153 11.28 13.64 7.41
N THR A 154 11.72 14.34 8.46
CA THR A 154 10.79 15.04 9.38
C THR A 154 10.07 16.20 8.68
N GLY A 155 10.79 16.95 7.84
CA GLY A 155 10.18 18.01 7.02
C GLY A 155 9.19 17.44 6.02
N LEU A 156 9.54 16.37 5.33
CA LEU A 156 8.67 15.68 4.38
C LEU A 156 7.38 15.16 5.05
N TYR A 157 7.52 14.50 6.21
CA TYR A 157 6.35 14.02 6.96
C TYR A 157 5.42 15.17 7.36
N ARG A 158 5.97 16.26 7.90
CA ARG A 158 5.17 17.40 8.33
C ARG A 158 4.43 18.04 7.16
N GLU A 159 5.10 18.26 6.03
CA GLU A 159 4.48 18.82 4.83
C GLU A 159 3.32 17.95 4.36
N MET A 160 3.56 16.65 4.22
CA MET A 160 2.53 15.71 3.77
C MET A 160 1.36 15.61 4.76
N ARG A 161 1.66 15.63 6.06
CA ARG A 161 0.61 15.62 7.09
C ARG A 161 -0.25 16.88 7.05
N GLU A 162 0.37 18.05 6.85
CA GLU A 162 -0.34 19.32 6.72
C GLU A 162 -1.23 19.33 5.47
N ASP A 163 -0.78 18.75 4.36
CA ASP A 163 -1.56 18.63 3.13
C ASP A 163 -2.78 17.73 3.34
N ILE A 164 -2.58 16.55 3.93
CA ILE A 164 -3.67 15.61 4.24
C ILE A 164 -4.65 16.23 5.23
N ASP A 165 -4.17 16.85 6.31
CA ASP A 165 -5.03 17.55 7.27
C ASP A 165 -5.80 18.73 6.62
N GLY A 166 -5.22 19.33 5.58
CA GLY A 166 -5.90 20.32 4.73
C GLY A 166 -7.08 19.68 4.00
N VAL A 167 -6.85 18.54 3.36
CA VAL A 167 -7.90 17.76 2.69
C VAL A 167 -8.98 17.34 3.67
N PHE A 168 -8.63 16.81 4.85
CA PHE A 168 -9.59 16.45 5.89
C PHE A 168 -10.48 17.63 6.32
N ARG A 169 -9.90 18.82 6.48
CA ARG A 169 -10.65 20.02 6.85
C ARG A 169 -11.63 20.46 5.77
N ASP A 170 -11.21 20.39 4.51
CA ASP A 170 -12.05 20.77 3.37
C ASP A 170 -13.20 19.79 3.15
N PHE A 171 -13.03 18.56 3.61
CA PHE A 171 -14.03 17.49 3.56
C PHE A 171 -14.69 17.20 4.93
N SER A 172 -14.40 17.99 5.97
CA SER A 172 -15.08 17.87 7.25
C SER A 172 -16.47 18.49 7.16
N GLY A 173 -17.52 17.70 7.31
CA GLY A 173 -18.92 18.14 7.22
C GLY A 173 -19.91 17.08 7.67
N GLU A 174 -21.20 17.34 7.46
CA GLU A 174 -22.25 16.35 7.70
C GLU A 174 -22.06 15.14 6.78
N MET A 175 -22.42 13.95 7.25
CA MET A 175 -22.22 12.63 6.61
C MET A 175 -22.10 12.70 5.07
N GLY A 176 -20.92 12.37 4.56
CA GLY A 176 -20.64 12.29 3.13
C GLY A 176 -21.34 11.12 2.43
N LYS A 177 -20.95 10.85 1.21
CA LYS A 177 -21.46 9.67 0.49
C LYS A 177 -20.88 8.39 1.09
N THR A 178 -21.65 7.32 1.03
CA THR A 178 -21.27 6.03 1.60
C THR A 178 -20.26 5.29 0.73
N VAL A 179 -19.44 4.48 1.40
CA VAL A 179 -18.57 3.48 0.75
C VAL A 179 -19.25 2.12 0.78
N ASN A 180 -19.33 1.46 -0.36
CA ASN A 180 -19.86 0.11 -0.48
C ASN A 180 -18.75 -0.87 -0.79
N ILE A 181 -18.84 -2.08 -0.25
CA ILE A 181 -17.93 -3.18 -0.59
C ILE A 181 -18.69 -4.21 -1.42
N VAL A 182 -18.07 -4.67 -2.49
CA VAL A 182 -18.61 -5.72 -3.37
C VAL A 182 -17.55 -6.78 -3.60
N TYR A 183 -17.79 -7.99 -3.13
CA TYR A 183 -16.97 -9.16 -3.43
C TYR A 183 -17.56 -9.93 -4.61
N GLY A 184 -16.99 -9.73 -5.79
CA GLY A 184 -17.37 -10.45 -6.99
C GLY A 184 -17.02 -11.95 -6.90
N PRO A 185 -17.62 -12.77 -7.78
CA PRO A 185 -17.26 -14.18 -7.85
C PRO A 185 -15.80 -14.33 -8.34
N PRO A 186 -15.04 -15.25 -7.74
CA PRO A 186 -13.70 -15.57 -8.25
C PRO A 186 -13.82 -16.35 -9.56
N SER A 187 -12.85 -16.20 -10.43
CA SER A 187 -12.72 -16.98 -11.67
C SER A 187 -11.31 -17.54 -11.80
N GLY A 188 -11.14 -18.60 -12.58
CA GLY A 188 -9.82 -19.12 -12.91
C GLY A 188 -8.99 -19.65 -11.72
N GLY A 189 -9.63 -20.08 -10.63
CA GLY A 189 -8.92 -20.62 -9.46
C GLY A 189 -8.53 -19.55 -8.42
N MET A 190 -9.19 -18.39 -8.44
CA MET A 190 -8.92 -17.25 -7.52
C MET A 190 -9.66 -17.36 -6.18
N GLU A 191 -10.18 -18.55 -5.82
CA GLU A 191 -10.93 -18.75 -4.57
C GLU A 191 -10.10 -18.44 -3.33
N ALA A 192 -8.82 -18.81 -3.33
CA ALA A 192 -7.91 -18.54 -2.22
C ALA A 192 -7.67 -17.04 -2.05
N ALA A 193 -7.45 -16.31 -3.14
CA ALA A 193 -7.27 -14.86 -3.12
C ALA A 193 -8.51 -14.13 -2.62
N ARG A 194 -9.71 -14.58 -3.05
CA ARG A 194 -10.97 -14.04 -2.55
C ARG A 194 -11.15 -14.31 -1.05
N SER A 195 -10.92 -15.54 -0.60
CA SER A 195 -11.03 -15.88 0.82
C SER A 195 -10.04 -15.06 1.64
N PHE A 196 -8.79 -14.98 1.22
CA PHE A 196 -7.78 -14.15 1.88
C PHE A 196 -8.24 -12.71 2.02
N LEU A 197 -8.75 -12.08 0.97
CA LEU A 197 -9.18 -10.68 1.02
C LEU A 197 -10.37 -10.47 1.96
N VAL A 198 -11.33 -11.40 1.98
CA VAL A 198 -12.47 -11.36 2.92
C VAL A 198 -12.00 -11.56 4.37
N ASP A 199 -11.11 -12.55 4.60
CA ASP A 199 -10.67 -12.91 5.94
C ASP A 199 -9.68 -11.90 6.53
N SER A 200 -8.92 -11.20 5.66
CA SER A 200 -7.96 -10.15 6.08
C SER A 200 -8.62 -8.85 6.54
N GLY A 201 -9.87 -8.59 6.14
CA GLY A 201 -10.60 -7.37 6.50
C GLY A 201 -10.10 -6.08 5.82
N VAL A 202 -9.15 -6.16 4.88
CA VAL A 202 -8.51 -4.98 4.25
C VAL A 202 -9.55 -4.03 3.61
N ALA A 203 -10.58 -4.56 2.96
CA ALA A 203 -11.59 -3.72 2.32
C ALA A 203 -12.52 -3.06 3.35
N GLU A 204 -12.82 -3.75 4.44
CA GLU A 204 -13.61 -3.27 5.56
C GLU A 204 -12.87 -2.15 6.30
N ASP A 205 -11.60 -2.35 6.64
CA ASP A 205 -10.75 -1.34 7.26
C ASP A 205 -10.67 -0.07 6.40
N LEU A 206 -10.38 -0.24 5.11
CA LEU A 206 -10.34 0.90 4.18
C LEU A 206 -11.67 1.64 4.11
N LYS A 207 -12.80 0.91 4.07
CA LYS A 207 -14.13 1.52 4.09
C LYS A 207 -14.34 2.32 5.36
N ASP A 208 -14.05 1.72 6.52
CA ASP A 208 -14.30 2.34 7.81
C ASP A 208 -13.44 3.60 7.99
N ASP A 209 -12.17 3.57 7.58
CA ASP A 209 -11.29 4.74 7.59
C ASP A 209 -11.77 5.84 6.64
N LEU A 210 -12.19 5.48 5.42
CA LEU A 210 -12.72 6.47 4.46
C LEU A 210 -14.01 7.13 4.97
N GLU A 211 -14.90 6.39 5.62
CA GLU A 211 -16.15 6.92 6.18
C GLU A 211 -15.92 7.73 7.48
N ALA A 212 -14.91 7.35 8.28
CA ALA A 212 -14.61 8.03 9.53
C ALA A 212 -13.85 9.34 9.32
N GLU A 213 -12.91 9.36 8.39
CA GLU A 213 -11.93 10.43 8.26
C GLU A 213 -12.28 11.43 7.13
N PHE A 214 -13.12 11.04 6.14
CA PHE A 214 -13.37 11.88 4.97
C PHE A 214 -14.85 12.15 4.69
N TYR A 215 -15.15 13.39 4.35
CA TYR A 215 -16.42 13.75 3.73
C TYR A 215 -16.36 13.48 2.22
N LEU A 216 -16.85 12.33 1.80
CA LEU A 216 -16.85 11.96 0.38
C LEU A 216 -17.97 12.66 -0.37
N THR A 217 -17.63 13.37 -1.44
CA THR A 217 -18.60 14.08 -2.29
C THR A 217 -19.35 13.15 -3.24
N HIS A 218 -18.72 12.03 -3.61
CA HIS A 218 -19.27 11.00 -4.48
C HIS A 218 -19.33 9.65 -3.75
N ARG A 219 -20.27 8.82 -4.15
CA ARG A 219 -20.31 7.43 -3.70
C ARG A 219 -19.04 6.71 -4.14
N THR A 220 -18.52 5.86 -3.28
CA THR A 220 -17.35 5.03 -3.58
C THR A 220 -17.72 3.56 -3.45
N THR A 221 -17.20 2.74 -4.35
CA THR A 221 -17.34 1.28 -4.25
C THR A 221 -15.94 0.66 -4.22
N ILE A 222 -15.65 -0.09 -3.17
CA ILE A 222 -14.49 -0.98 -3.13
C ILE A 222 -14.95 -2.30 -3.73
N GLN A 223 -14.42 -2.63 -4.91
CA GLN A 223 -14.83 -3.82 -5.66
C GLN A 223 -13.69 -4.82 -5.74
N ALA A 224 -13.86 -5.96 -5.12
CA ALA A 224 -12.94 -7.09 -5.26
C ALA A 224 -13.44 -8.04 -6.35
N MET A 225 -12.61 -8.34 -7.34
CA MET A 225 -13.03 -9.17 -8.48
C MET A 225 -11.85 -9.82 -9.22
N SER A 226 -12.16 -10.80 -10.06
CA SER A 226 -11.20 -11.25 -11.07
C SER A 226 -11.07 -10.21 -12.18
N CYS A 227 -9.84 -9.80 -12.46
CA CYS A 227 -9.47 -8.82 -13.48
C CYS A 227 -8.95 -9.49 -14.78
N ALA A 228 -9.09 -10.80 -14.94
CA ALA A 228 -8.68 -11.51 -16.13
C ALA A 228 -9.27 -10.84 -17.39
N GLY A 229 -8.41 -10.54 -18.37
CA GLY A 229 -8.81 -9.84 -19.59
C GLY A 229 -8.78 -8.30 -19.51
N LYS A 230 -8.44 -7.72 -18.35
CA LYS A 230 -8.07 -6.30 -18.24
C LYS A 230 -6.65 -6.07 -18.75
N ALA A 231 -6.31 -4.82 -19.07
CA ALA A 231 -4.97 -4.48 -19.56
C ALA A 231 -3.86 -4.79 -18.51
N LYS A 232 -4.21 -4.71 -17.22
CA LYS A 232 -3.31 -4.95 -16.08
C LYS A 232 -4.05 -5.76 -15.01
N PRO A 233 -4.17 -7.10 -15.15
CA PRO A 233 -4.91 -7.92 -14.18
C PRO A 233 -4.18 -8.09 -12.85
N ASP A 234 -2.90 -7.78 -12.79
CA ASP A 234 -1.97 -7.98 -11.69
C ASP A 234 -1.74 -6.71 -10.84
N THR A 235 -2.60 -5.70 -10.99
CA THR A 235 -2.56 -4.46 -10.21
C THR A 235 -3.94 -4.14 -9.62
N PHE A 236 -3.95 -3.27 -8.59
CA PHE A 236 -5.16 -2.56 -8.20
C PHE A 236 -5.30 -1.29 -9.02
N TYR A 237 -6.48 -0.71 -9.07
CA TYR A 237 -6.70 0.57 -9.75
C TYR A 237 -7.97 1.26 -9.25
N SER A 238 -8.02 2.57 -9.40
CA SER A 238 -9.18 3.38 -9.11
C SER A 238 -9.68 4.09 -10.37
N ASP A 239 -10.99 4.13 -10.53
CA ASP A 239 -11.66 4.75 -11.68
C ASP A 239 -12.81 5.64 -11.24
N ARG A 240 -13.03 6.74 -11.96
CA ARG A 240 -14.28 7.50 -11.89
C ARG A 240 -15.25 6.98 -12.95
N VAL A 241 -16.39 6.47 -12.50
CA VAL A 241 -17.48 6.06 -13.37
C VAL A 241 -18.41 7.25 -13.59
N ARG A 242 -18.41 7.79 -14.80
CA ARG A 242 -19.27 8.91 -15.19
C ARG A 242 -20.66 8.41 -15.57
N ALA A 243 -21.69 9.00 -14.95
CA ALA A 243 -23.07 8.75 -15.27
C ALA A 243 -23.61 9.79 -16.25
N GLN A 244 -24.85 9.58 -16.76
CA GLN A 244 -25.54 10.59 -17.56
C GLN A 244 -25.89 11.84 -16.75
N ASN A 245 -26.20 11.67 -15.47
CA ASN A 245 -26.37 12.74 -14.51
C ASN A 245 -25.09 12.84 -13.68
N PRO A 246 -24.39 13.99 -13.64
CA PRO A 246 -23.15 14.16 -12.86
C PRO A 246 -23.31 13.86 -11.36
N ASP A 247 -24.52 14.05 -10.79
CA ASP A 247 -24.80 13.74 -9.39
C ASP A 247 -24.76 12.23 -9.08
N ASP A 248 -24.80 11.38 -10.11
CA ASP A 248 -24.73 9.94 -10.03
C ASP A 248 -23.31 9.40 -10.34
N ASP A 249 -22.38 10.27 -10.66
CA ASP A 249 -20.96 9.89 -10.79
C ASP A 249 -20.48 9.23 -9.51
N HIS A 250 -19.63 8.24 -9.61
CA HIS A 250 -19.08 7.54 -8.47
C HIS A 250 -17.66 7.05 -8.76
N PHE A 251 -16.94 6.75 -7.68
CA PHE A 251 -15.59 6.18 -7.77
C PHE A 251 -15.65 4.69 -7.47
N VAL A 252 -14.76 3.94 -8.12
CA VAL A 252 -14.58 2.51 -7.90
C VAL A 252 -13.10 2.25 -7.66
N ILE A 253 -12.79 1.65 -6.50
CA ILE A 253 -11.47 1.09 -6.20
C ILE A 253 -11.57 -0.40 -6.50
N THR A 254 -10.76 -0.90 -7.43
CA THR A 254 -10.80 -2.30 -7.84
C THR A 254 -9.60 -3.05 -7.28
N LEU A 255 -9.88 -4.09 -6.51
CA LEU A 255 -8.91 -5.01 -5.92
C LEU A 255 -8.92 -6.32 -6.74
N CYS A 256 -7.90 -6.53 -7.56
CA CYS A 256 -7.82 -7.68 -8.46
C CYS A 256 -7.36 -8.94 -7.72
N TYR A 257 -8.12 -10.02 -7.78
CA TYR A 257 -7.74 -11.30 -7.17
C TYR A 257 -6.45 -11.88 -7.75
N GLU A 258 -6.15 -11.63 -9.02
CA GLU A 258 -4.94 -12.11 -9.70
C GLU A 258 -3.67 -11.56 -9.03
N MET A 259 -3.67 -10.29 -8.61
CA MET A 259 -2.54 -9.71 -7.89
C MET A 259 -2.35 -10.39 -6.54
N ILE A 260 -3.43 -10.59 -5.78
CA ILE A 260 -3.40 -11.24 -4.48
C ILE A 260 -2.93 -12.70 -4.62
N ASP A 261 -3.48 -13.45 -5.59
CA ASP A 261 -3.11 -14.83 -5.87
C ASP A 261 -1.62 -14.96 -6.23
N ALA A 262 -1.12 -14.04 -7.05
CA ALA A 262 0.30 -14.00 -7.37
C ALA A 262 1.17 -13.81 -6.11
N ARG A 263 0.77 -12.89 -5.21
CA ARG A 263 1.51 -12.66 -3.96
C ARG A 263 1.41 -13.84 -2.99
N LEU A 264 0.26 -14.48 -2.86
CA LEU A 264 0.10 -15.69 -2.04
C LEU A 264 0.96 -16.86 -2.56
N LYS A 265 1.10 -17.00 -3.89
CA LYS A 265 1.89 -18.07 -4.51
C LYS A 265 3.39 -17.84 -4.48
N TYR A 266 3.78 -16.60 -4.68
CA TYR A 266 5.20 -16.24 -4.82
C TYR A 266 5.78 -15.61 -3.57
N GLY A 267 4.93 -15.12 -2.65
CA GLY A 267 5.25 -14.65 -1.31
C GLY A 267 6.65 -14.04 -1.16
N MET A 268 7.36 -14.48 -0.15
CA MET A 268 8.73 -14.08 0.13
C MET A 268 9.80 -14.88 -0.64
N ARG A 269 9.46 -15.62 -1.69
CA ARG A 269 10.42 -16.48 -2.41
C ARG A 269 11.62 -15.72 -3.01
N GLY A 270 11.49 -14.45 -3.27
CA GLY A 270 12.62 -13.61 -3.69
C GLY A 270 13.70 -13.42 -2.61
N PHE A 271 13.42 -13.81 -1.37
CA PHE A 271 14.38 -13.75 -0.27
C PHE A 271 15.12 -15.08 -0.05
N GLU A 272 14.60 -16.21 -0.55
CA GLU A 272 15.20 -17.54 -0.34
C GLU A 272 16.26 -17.91 -1.40
N ASP A 273 16.18 -17.35 -2.62
CA ASP A 273 17.04 -17.79 -3.74
C ASP A 273 18.45 -17.16 -3.73
N GLU A 274 18.72 -16.12 -2.92
CA GLU A 274 20.07 -15.53 -2.84
C GLU A 274 20.98 -16.17 -1.77
N GLY A 275 20.47 -17.10 -0.98
CA GLY A 275 21.22 -17.78 0.10
C GLY A 275 21.71 -19.19 -0.21
N GLY A 276 21.47 -19.71 -1.41
CA GLY A 276 21.62 -21.15 -1.73
C GLY A 276 22.66 -21.52 -2.77
N GLU A 277 23.66 -20.71 -3.09
CA GLU A 277 24.82 -21.15 -3.87
C GLU A 277 26.12 -20.79 -3.15
N GLU A 278 26.63 -21.72 -2.34
CA GLU A 278 28.05 -21.99 -2.10
C GLU A 278 28.33 -23.47 -2.28
#